data_9186105993fc746fef95a6437c5e0979
#
_entry.id   9186105993fc746fef95a6437c5e0979
#
_cell.length_a   1.000
_cell.length_b   1.000
_cell.length_c   1.000
_cell.angle_alpha   90.00
_cell.angle_beta   90.00
_cell.angle_gamma   90.00
#
_symmetry.space_group_name_H-M   'P 1'
#
loop_
_entity.id
_entity.type
_entity.pdbx_description
1 polymer ?
#
loop_
_entity_poly.entity_id
_entity_poly.type
_entity_poly.pdbx_seq_one_letter_code
_entity_poly.pdbx_strand_id
1 'polypeptide(L)'
;MNAADLQMVAKRVVWFKKPEDALQDTKLFLAHVMTYGTLSDITTTLHYFSESDFEAVLADPPPGIFDRRSWTYWNVRYRREPVPALPKRNFALFQSGGTPGHR
;
A
#
# COMPACT_ATOMS: atom_id res chain seq x y z
N MET A 1 25.68 3.27 1.36
CA MET A 1 24.91 3.72 2.51
C MET A 1 23.93 2.66 2.96
N ASN A 2 23.80 2.54 4.25
CA ASN A 2 23.03 1.47 4.85
C ASN A 2 21.66 1.99 5.27
N ALA A 3 20.60 1.42 4.75
CA ALA A 3 19.24 1.78 5.10
C ALA A 3 18.65 0.73 6.05
N ALA A 4 19.39 0.43 7.12
CA ALA A 4 19.00 -0.64 8.03
C ALA A 4 17.63 -0.39 8.67
N ASP A 5 17.30 0.86 9.00
CA ASP A 5 16.02 1.16 9.60
C ASP A 5 14.87 0.95 8.59
N LEU A 6 15.11 1.30 7.33
CA LEU A 6 14.11 1.05 6.29
C LEU A 6 13.92 -0.44 6.06
N GLN A 7 15.03 -1.21 6.11
CA GLN A 7 14.93 -2.66 5.98
C GLN A 7 14.13 -3.28 7.12
N MET A 8 14.27 -2.72 8.32
CA MET A 8 13.47 -3.21 9.45
C MET A 8 11.99 -2.95 9.24
N VAL A 9 11.65 -1.80 8.67
CA VAL A 9 10.25 -1.52 8.32
C VAL A 9 9.76 -2.54 7.29
N ALA A 10 10.55 -2.77 6.24
CA ALA A 10 10.17 -3.73 5.20
C ALA A 10 9.95 -5.11 5.78
N LYS A 11 10.82 -5.52 6.71
CA LYS A 11 10.71 -6.84 7.32
C LYS A 11 9.40 -6.98 8.10
N ARG A 12 8.92 -5.91 8.71
CA ARG A 12 7.68 -5.96 9.48
C ARG A 12 6.44 -5.90 8.61
N VAL A 13 6.43 -5.05 7.59
CA VAL A 13 5.22 -4.82 6.81
C VAL A 13 5.09 -5.75 5.61
N VAL A 14 6.21 -6.29 5.11
CA VAL A 14 6.20 -7.26 4.01
C VAL A 14 6.93 -8.51 4.49
N TRP A 15 6.33 -9.19 5.46
CA TRP A 15 6.99 -10.30 6.17
C TRP A 15 7.21 -11.51 5.28
N PHE A 16 6.51 -11.62 4.16
CA PHE A 16 6.58 -12.77 3.28
C PHE A 16 7.67 -12.64 2.21
N LYS A 17 8.45 -11.57 2.25
CA LYS A 17 9.56 -11.35 1.33
C LYS A 17 10.79 -10.94 2.10
N LYS A 18 11.96 -11.17 1.50
CA LYS A 18 13.19 -10.61 2.05
C LYS A 18 13.12 -9.09 1.94
N PRO A 19 13.69 -8.36 2.94
CA PRO A 19 13.63 -6.91 2.90
C PRO A 19 14.15 -6.30 1.61
N GLU A 20 15.25 -6.83 1.09
CA GLU A 20 15.82 -6.29 -0.15
C GLU A 20 14.88 -6.49 -1.34
N ASP A 21 14.15 -7.61 -1.38
CA ASP A 21 13.19 -7.87 -2.45
C ASP A 21 11.96 -6.97 -2.30
N ALA A 22 11.51 -6.78 -1.06
CA ALA A 22 10.36 -5.92 -0.82
C ALA A 22 10.66 -4.48 -1.24
N LEU A 23 11.87 -4.01 -0.98
CA LEU A 23 12.24 -2.63 -1.31
C LEU A 23 12.42 -2.40 -2.81
N GLN A 24 12.63 -3.47 -3.57
CA GLN A 24 12.72 -3.33 -5.02
C GLN A 24 11.37 -3.05 -5.66
N ASP A 25 10.29 -3.50 -5.04
CA ASP A 25 8.95 -3.19 -5.51
C ASP A 25 8.42 -2.02 -4.67
N THR A 26 8.82 -0.83 -5.04
CA THR A 26 8.54 0.37 -4.25
C THR A 26 7.06 0.56 -4.00
N LYS A 27 6.23 0.39 -5.02
CA LYS A 27 4.79 0.61 -4.89
C LYS A 27 4.18 -0.37 -3.89
N LEU A 28 4.57 -1.64 -3.99
CA LEU A 28 4.11 -2.67 -3.07
C LEU A 28 4.56 -2.36 -1.65
N PHE A 29 5.83 -1.99 -1.49
CA PHE A 29 6.37 -1.68 -0.18
C PHE A 29 5.63 -0.51 0.47
N LEU A 30 5.46 0.59 -0.28
CA LEU A 30 4.80 1.77 0.25
C LEU A 30 3.33 1.49 0.59
N ALA A 31 2.64 0.71 -0.24
CA ALA A 31 1.25 0.34 0.05
C ALA A 31 1.15 -0.47 1.34
N HIS A 32 2.12 -1.34 1.59
CA HIS A 32 2.15 -2.11 2.83
C HIS A 32 2.44 -1.22 4.04
N VAL A 33 3.35 -0.27 3.91
CA VAL A 33 3.62 0.69 4.98
C VAL A 33 2.35 1.47 5.31
N MET A 34 1.66 1.93 4.28
CA MET A 34 0.46 2.75 4.47
C MET A 34 -0.69 1.95 5.10
N THR A 35 -0.70 0.64 4.89
CA THR A 35 -1.78 -0.21 5.39
C THR A 35 -1.45 -0.81 6.76
N TYR A 36 -0.23 -1.31 6.92
CA TYR A 36 0.14 -2.10 8.10
C TYR A 36 1.18 -1.44 9.00
N GLY A 37 1.81 -0.38 8.53
CA GLY A 37 2.87 0.26 9.30
C GLY A 37 2.34 1.05 10.48
N THR A 38 3.18 1.16 11.51
CA THR A 38 2.90 2.05 12.63
C THR A 38 3.25 3.48 12.22
N LEU A 39 2.88 4.43 13.08
CA LEU A 39 3.28 5.82 12.84
C LEU A 39 4.79 5.94 12.73
N SER A 40 5.53 5.20 13.57
CA SER A 40 6.97 5.19 13.51
C SER A 40 7.48 4.65 12.17
N ASP A 41 6.86 3.60 11.65
CA ASP A 41 7.24 3.05 10.35
C ASP A 41 7.03 4.07 9.24
N ILE A 42 5.92 4.79 9.29
CA ILE A 42 5.60 5.81 8.30
C ILE A 42 6.63 6.94 8.37
N THR A 43 6.97 7.40 9.57
CA THR A 43 7.96 8.45 9.75
C THR A 43 9.32 8.02 9.20
N THR A 44 9.75 6.80 9.52
CA THR A 44 11.00 6.27 9.01
C THR A 44 10.99 6.24 7.49
N THR A 45 9.91 5.74 6.91
CA THR A 45 9.79 5.63 5.47
C THR A 45 9.85 6.99 4.78
N LEU A 46 9.28 8.01 5.41
CA LEU A 46 9.30 9.37 4.84
C LEU A 46 10.68 10.02 4.86
N HIS A 47 11.67 9.42 5.56
CA HIS A 47 13.05 9.87 5.45
C HIS A 47 13.70 9.42 4.14
N TYR A 48 13.13 8.42 3.48
CA TYR A 48 13.69 7.86 2.25
C TYR A 48 12.80 8.12 1.04
N PHE A 49 11.53 8.35 1.25
CA PHE A 49 10.55 8.60 0.20
C PHE A 49 9.81 9.89 0.51
N SER A 50 9.26 10.52 -0.51
CA SER A 50 8.54 11.77 -0.32
C SER A 50 7.05 11.49 -0.17
N GLU A 51 6.32 12.52 0.22
CA GLU A 51 4.85 12.44 0.25
C GLU A 51 4.30 12.26 -1.15
N SER A 52 5.00 12.81 -2.16
CA SER A 52 4.61 12.56 -3.55
C SER A 52 4.65 11.09 -3.90
N ASP A 53 5.62 10.36 -3.34
CA ASP A 53 5.69 8.92 -3.58
C ASP A 53 4.49 8.21 -2.99
N PHE A 54 4.06 8.63 -1.81
CA PHE A 54 2.86 8.08 -1.19
C PHE A 54 1.62 8.39 -2.02
N GLU A 55 1.53 9.64 -2.51
CA GLU A 55 0.39 10.00 -3.35
C GLU A 55 0.36 9.21 -4.65
N ALA A 56 1.53 8.92 -5.20
CA ALA A 56 1.61 8.12 -6.42
C ALA A 56 1.05 6.71 -6.21
N VAL A 57 1.22 6.17 -5.01
CA VAL A 57 0.64 4.87 -4.69
C VAL A 57 -0.88 4.95 -4.73
N LEU A 58 -1.45 6.04 -4.20
CA LEU A 58 -2.91 6.20 -4.22
C LEU A 58 -3.46 6.39 -5.62
N ALA A 59 -2.65 6.99 -6.51
CA ALA A 59 -3.09 7.20 -7.89
C ALA A 59 -3.12 5.90 -8.69
N ASP A 60 -2.27 4.93 -8.32
CA ASP A 60 -2.19 3.66 -9.02
C ASP A 60 -1.85 2.56 -8.01
N PRO A 61 -2.79 2.21 -7.12
CA PRO A 61 -2.51 1.29 -6.03
C PRO A 61 -2.41 -0.15 -6.50
N PRO A 62 -1.51 -0.94 -5.88
CA PRO A 62 -1.49 -2.37 -6.15
C PRO A 62 -2.78 -3.00 -5.60
N PRO A 63 -3.39 -3.91 -6.36
CA PRO A 63 -4.68 -4.47 -5.96
C PRO A 63 -4.57 -5.33 -4.70
N GLY A 64 -5.61 -5.25 -3.88
CA GLY A 64 -5.78 -6.17 -2.77
C GLY A 64 -4.94 -5.90 -1.54
N ILE A 65 -4.25 -4.76 -1.44
CA ILE A 65 -3.42 -4.47 -0.28
C ILE A 65 -4.12 -3.54 0.70
N PHE A 66 -4.68 -2.44 0.22
CA PHE A 66 -5.35 -1.51 1.13
C PHE A 66 -6.65 -2.08 1.65
N ASP A 67 -6.89 -1.92 2.96
CA ASP A 67 -8.22 -2.13 3.50
C ASP A 67 -8.99 -0.80 3.41
N ARG A 68 -10.29 -0.85 3.68
CA ARG A 68 -11.13 0.33 3.53
C ARG A 68 -10.68 1.48 4.43
N ARG A 69 -10.28 1.15 5.66
CA ARG A 69 -9.90 2.16 6.64
C ARG A 69 -8.63 2.90 6.22
N SER A 70 -7.60 2.15 5.83
CA SER A 70 -6.35 2.75 5.40
C SER A 70 -6.54 3.52 4.12
N TRP A 71 -7.31 2.97 3.18
CA TRP A 71 -7.58 3.63 1.92
C TRP A 71 -8.24 4.98 2.14
N THR A 72 -9.27 5.01 2.98
CA THR A 72 -10.00 6.25 3.27
C THR A 72 -9.09 7.25 3.96
N TYR A 73 -8.34 6.79 4.98
CA TYR A 73 -7.46 7.66 5.73
C TYR A 73 -6.47 8.39 4.82
N TRP A 74 -5.78 7.64 3.97
CA TRP A 74 -4.73 8.23 3.15
C TRP A 74 -5.29 9.14 2.07
N ASN A 75 -6.43 8.78 1.48
CA ASN A 75 -7.04 9.64 0.49
C ASN A 75 -7.49 10.96 1.11
N VAL A 76 -8.09 10.90 2.29
CA VAL A 76 -8.50 12.13 2.98
C VAL A 76 -7.27 12.95 3.35
N ARG A 77 -6.21 12.31 3.84
CA ARG A 77 -5.00 13.00 4.23
C ARG A 77 -4.40 13.80 3.07
N TYR A 78 -4.47 13.26 1.87
CA TYR A 78 -3.93 13.94 0.69
C TYR A 78 -5.01 14.66 -0.10
N ARG A 79 -6.16 14.87 0.52
CA ARG A 79 -7.24 15.68 -0.06
C ARG A 79 -7.75 15.15 -1.38
N ARG A 80 -7.78 13.83 -1.52
CA ARG A 80 -8.32 13.17 -2.70
C ARG A 80 -9.77 12.86 -2.42
N GLU A 81 -10.61 13.88 -2.51
CA GLU A 81 -12.03 13.75 -2.22
C GLU A 81 -12.85 14.16 -3.41
N PRO A 82 -13.96 13.49 -3.68
CA PRO A 82 -14.46 12.34 -2.92
C PRO A 82 -13.51 11.16 -3.01
N VAL A 83 -13.46 10.34 -1.95
CA VAL A 83 -12.53 9.21 -1.90
C VAL A 83 -12.88 8.22 -3.00
N PRO A 84 -11.90 7.86 -3.84
CA PRO A 84 -12.17 6.89 -4.90
C PRO A 84 -12.54 5.52 -4.34
N ALA A 85 -13.17 4.70 -5.16
CA ALA A 85 -13.54 3.36 -4.75
C ALA A 85 -12.29 2.56 -4.38
N LEU A 86 -12.39 1.76 -3.32
CA LEU A 86 -11.29 0.90 -2.90
C LEU A 86 -10.97 -0.09 -4.02
N PRO A 87 -9.68 -0.23 -4.37
CA PRO A 87 -9.30 -1.20 -5.40
C PRO A 87 -9.71 -2.60 -5.00
N LYS A 88 -10.36 -3.31 -5.91
CA LYS A 88 -10.84 -4.64 -5.63
C LYS A 88 -9.75 -5.66 -5.84
N ARG A 89 -9.85 -6.75 -5.08
CA ARG A 89 -8.92 -7.85 -5.26
C ARG A 89 -9.19 -8.58 -6.56
N ASN A 90 -8.16 -9.23 -7.05
CA ASN A 90 -8.27 -9.96 -8.30
C ASN A 90 -9.18 -11.16 -8.23
N PHE A 91 -9.58 -11.58 -7.03
CA PHE A 91 -10.47 -12.73 -6.98
C PHE A 91 -11.78 -12.48 -7.71
N ALA A 92 -12.08 -11.26 -8.04
CA ALA A 92 -13.23 -10.95 -8.88
C ALA A 92 -13.18 -11.70 -10.20
N LEU A 93 -11.99 -12.05 -10.65
CA LEU A 93 -11.85 -12.85 -11.86
C LEU A 93 -12.44 -14.22 -11.72
N PHE A 94 -12.52 -14.71 -10.50
CA PHE A 94 -13.09 -16.02 -10.28
C PHE A 94 -14.61 -15.98 -10.29
N GLN A 95 -15.16 -14.83 -10.03
CA GLN A 95 -16.59 -14.70 -9.93
C GLN A 95 -17.22 -14.41 -11.26
N SER A 96 -16.44 -14.02 -12.13
CA SER A 96 -16.98 -13.62 -13.40
C SER A 96 -17.65 -14.74 -14.08
N GLY A 97 -17.63 -14.77 -13.53
CA GLY A 97 -18.33 -15.27 -13.88
C GLY A 97 -19.30 -14.66 -13.70
N GLY A 98 -18.95 -14.54 -13.33
CA GLY A 98 -19.54 -14.25 -12.89
C GLY A 98 -20.06 -13.84 -12.74
N THR A 99 -20.39 -13.80 -12.53
CA THR A 99 -20.83 -13.42 -11.96
C THR A 99 -21.27 -13.12 -11.84
N PRO A 100 -21.73 -13.08 -11.97
CA PRO A 100 -22.14 -12.72 -11.47
C PRO A 100 -22.72 -12.63 -11.36
N GLY A 101 -22.99 -12.76 -11.21
CA GLY A 101 -23.42 -12.74 -10.79
C GLY A 101 -23.72 -12.42 -10.48
N HIS A 102 -23.99 -12.44 -10.41
CA HIS A 102 -24.19 -12.24 -9.95
C HIS A 102 -24.45 -11.74 -9.76
N ARG A 103 -24.75 -11.60 -9.73
CA ARG A 103 -25.19 -11.24 -9.25
C ARG A 103 -25.60 -10.99 -9.28
#